data_74a73d64db98b074f807df0887c884d1
#
_entry.id   74a73d64db98b074f807df0887c884d1
#
_cell.length_a   1.000
_cell.length_b   1.000
_cell.length_c   1.000
_cell.angle_alpha   90.00
_cell.angle_beta   90.00
_cell.angle_gamma   90.00
#
_symmetry.space_group_name_H-M   'P 1'
#
loop_
_entity.id
_entity.type
_entity.pdbx_description
1 polymer ?
#
loop_
_entity_poly.entity_id
_entity_poly.type
_entity_poly.pdbx_seq_one_letter_code
_entity_poly.pdbx_strand_id
1 'polypeptide(L)'
;MPISLKDEAAIAGIGLTDFSKQSGVSELSLAAQCIKSACDDAGISPEEIDGLVTYTLDSSDEVEVARAVGASDLSFFSQINYGGGAAVGTIAQAAMAVATGQASNVVCYRAMNGRSGKRMGQGVSGDISSSDLIHWSWYTPYGML
;
A
#
# COMPACT_ATOMS: atom_id res chain seq x y z
N MET A 1 -5.82 -5.80 -30.04
CA MET A 1 -7.05 -6.19 -29.29
C MET A 1 -7.05 -5.44 -27.99
N PRO A 2 -8.20 -5.00 -27.46
CA PRO A 2 -8.22 -4.45 -26.09
C PRO A 2 -7.80 -5.54 -25.10
N ILE A 3 -6.92 -5.22 -24.16
CA ILE A 3 -6.53 -6.12 -23.06
C ILE A 3 -7.73 -6.26 -22.15
N SER A 4 -8.17 -7.49 -21.89
CA SER A 4 -9.19 -7.78 -20.88
C SER A 4 -8.49 -8.15 -19.58
N LEU A 5 -8.93 -7.58 -18.45
CA LEU A 5 -8.46 -7.98 -17.12
C LEU A 5 -9.21 -9.19 -16.55
N LYS A 6 -10.21 -9.68 -17.29
CA LYS A 6 -11.02 -10.79 -16.84
C LYS A 6 -10.18 -12.08 -16.80
N ASP A 7 -10.13 -12.70 -15.64
CA ASP A 7 -9.46 -13.97 -15.36
C ASP A 7 -7.92 -13.96 -15.54
N GLU A 8 -7.30 -12.75 -15.58
CA GLU A 8 -5.85 -12.58 -15.76
C GLU A 8 -5.06 -12.44 -14.45
N ALA A 9 -5.75 -12.19 -13.34
CA ALA A 9 -5.13 -12.09 -12.03
C ALA A 9 -6.04 -12.65 -10.95
N ALA A 10 -5.44 -13.15 -9.87
CA ALA A 10 -6.16 -13.66 -8.70
C ALA A 10 -5.52 -13.16 -7.41
N ILE A 11 -6.30 -13.05 -6.34
CA ILE A 11 -5.77 -12.85 -5.00
C ILE A 11 -5.34 -14.23 -4.48
N ALA A 12 -4.04 -14.43 -4.31
CA ALA A 12 -3.46 -15.70 -3.94
C ALA A 12 -3.28 -15.88 -2.43
N GLY A 13 -3.09 -14.77 -1.69
CA GLY A 13 -2.89 -14.82 -0.24
C GLY A 13 -3.29 -13.53 0.46
N ILE A 14 -3.59 -13.65 1.75
CA ILE A 14 -3.99 -12.55 2.62
C ILE A 14 -3.17 -12.61 3.91
N GLY A 15 -2.64 -11.45 4.32
CA GLY A 15 -1.90 -11.30 5.56
C GLY A 15 -2.42 -10.16 6.41
N LEU A 16 -2.54 -10.40 7.69
CA LEU A 16 -2.99 -9.41 8.69
C LEU A 16 -2.11 -9.47 9.93
N THR A 17 -1.91 -8.32 10.56
CA THR A 17 -1.39 -8.23 11.92
C THR A 17 -2.53 -8.05 12.91
N ASP A 18 -2.28 -8.33 14.19
CA ASP A 18 -3.26 -8.08 15.23
C ASP A 18 -3.60 -6.59 15.34
N PHE A 19 -4.87 -6.28 15.52
CA PHE A 19 -5.33 -4.92 15.78
C PHE A 19 -4.99 -4.48 17.19
N SER A 20 -4.17 -3.45 17.32
CA SER A 20 -3.73 -2.93 18.61
C SER A 20 -3.88 -1.42 18.71
N LYS A 21 -4.15 -0.93 19.92
CA LYS A 21 -4.05 0.50 20.22
C LYS A 21 -2.60 0.96 20.36
N GLN A 22 -1.70 0.03 20.63
CA GLN A 22 -0.27 0.25 20.77
C GLN A 22 0.45 -1.00 20.29
N SER A 23 0.96 -0.96 19.07
CA SER A 23 1.60 -2.11 18.45
C SER A 23 2.96 -2.46 19.05
N GLY A 24 3.67 -1.45 19.60
CA GLY A 24 5.03 -1.61 20.13
C GLY A 24 6.11 -1.79 19.06
N VAL A 25 5.73 -1.76 17.78
CA VAL A 25 6.65 -1.93 16.63
C VAL A 25 6.45 -0.82 15.60
N SER A 26 7.41 -0.66 14.70
CA SER A 26 7.31 0.34 13.62
C SER A 26 6.27 -0.06 12.57
N GLU A 27 5.81 0.93 11.80
CA GLU A 27 4.92 0.69 10.65
C GLU A 27 5.58 -0.22 9.62
N LEU A 28 6.88 -0.05 9.36
CA LEU A 28 7.65 -0.94 8.50
C LEU A 28 7.64 -2.39 9.00
N SER A 29 7.77 -2.61 10.33
CA SER A 29 7.65 -3.95 10.90
C SER A 29 6.26 -4.55 10.73
N LEU A 30 5.20 -3.74 10.87
CA LEU A 30 3.83 -4.20 10.62
C LEU A 30 3.63 -4.58 9.15
N ALA A 31 4.14 -3.76 8.22
CA ALA A 31 4.12 -4.05 6.80
C ALA A 31 4.83 -5.38 6.49
N ALA A 32 6.05 -5.54 6.98
CA ALA A 32 6.82 -6.76 6.75
C ALA A 32 6.14 -8.02 7.32
N GLN A 33 5.53 -7.93 8.51
CA GLN A 33 4.80 -9.04 9.12
C GLN A 33 3.57 -9.46 8.29
N CYS A 34 2.73 -8.49 7.87
CA CYS A 34 1.55 -8.84 7.09
C CYS A 34 1.91 -9.32 5.67
N ILE A 35 2.95 -8.78 5.04
CA ILE A 35 3.42 -9.25 3.73
C ILE A 35 3.94 -10.69 3.85
N LYS A 36 4.77 -10.97 4.87
CA LYS A 36 5.24 -12.34 5.10
C LYS A 36 4.06 -13.31 5.32
N SER A 37 3.09 -12.93 6.14
CA SER A 37 1.88 -13.74 6.35
C SER A 37 1.10 -13.99 5.06
N ALA A 38 1.00 -12.98 4.18
CA ALA A 38 0.35 -13.14 2.87
C ALA A 38 1.14 -14.09 1.94
N CYS A 39 2.48 -14.03 1.97
CA CYS A 39 3.32 -14.96 1.22
C CYS A 39 3.18 -16.39 1.74
N ASP A 40 3.16 -16.58 3.06
CA ASP A 40 2.96 -17.89 3.68
C ASP A 40 1.58 -18.48 3.29
N ASP A 41 0.52 -17.65 3.26
CA ASP A 41 -0.84 -18.05 2.82
C ASP A 41 -0.88 -18.37 1.32
N ALA A 42 -0.18 -17.60 0.50
CA ALA A 42 -0.08 -17.84 -0.95
C ALA A 42 0.83 -19.03 -1.31
N GLY A 43 1.69 -19.48 -0.39
CA GLY A 43 2.69 -20.52 -0.66
C GLY A 43 3.85 -20.04 -1.54
N ILE A 44 4.19 -18.74 -1.50
CA ILE A 44 5.32 -18.17 -2.23
C ILE A 44 6.41 -17.65 -1.29
N SER A 45 7.65 -17.57 -1.77
CA SER A 45 8.72 -16.88 -1.05
C SER A 45 8.61 -15.36 -1.22
N PRO A 46 8.93 -14.55 -0.18
CA PRO A 46 9.03 -13.10 -0.35
C PRO A 46 10.01 -12.65 -1.45
N GLU A 47 10.99 -13.47 -1.79
CA GLU A 47 11.93 -13.22 -2.89
C GLU A 47 11.26 -13.26 -4.28
N GLU A 48 10.09 -13.90 -4.39
CA GLU A 48 9.32 -13.98 -5.63
C GLU A 48 8.42 -12.76 -5.85
N ILE A 49 8.37 -11.83 -4.89
CA ILE A 49 7.65 -10.57 -5.03
C ILE A 49 8.42 -9.68 -6.00
N ASP A 50 7.78 -9.31 -7.10
CA ASP A 50 8.32 -8.42 -8.13
C ASP A 50 7.50 -7.14 -8.32
N GLY A 51 6.42 -6.96 -7.53
CA GLY A 51 5.62 -5.75 -7.52
C GLY A 51 5.09 -5.36 -6.15
N LEU A 52 5.05 -4.05 -5.88
CA LEU A 52 4.48 -3.47 -4.66
C LEU A 52 3.49 -2.36 -5.01
N VAL A 53 2.32 -2.39 -4.38
CA VAL A 53 1.34 -1.30 -4.47
C VAL A 53 0.91 -0.89 -3.08
N THR A 54 1.01 0.39 -2.81
CA THR A 54 0.55 0.97 -1.54
C THR A 54 -0.39 2.15 -1.79
N TYR A 55 -0.79 2.81 -0.72
CA TYR A 55 -1.65 3.95 -0.82
C TYR A 55 -1.23 5.07 0.12
N THR A 56 -1.48 6.31 -0.23
CA THR A 56 -0.80 7.52 0.30
C THR A 56 -0.87 7.79 1.80
N LEU A 57 -1.65 7.05 2.55
CA LEU A 57 -1.65 7.16 4.00
C LEU A 57 -0.65 6.20 4.67
N ASP A 58 0.03 5.39 3.88
CA ASP A 58 1.16 4.61 4.36
C ASP A 58 2.39 5.52 4.44
N SER A 59 3.17 5.37 5.49
CA SER A 59 4.41 6.11 5.70
C SER A 59 5.66 5.27 5.43
N SER A 60 5.48 4.01 5.02
CA SER A 60 6.58 3.11 4.70
C SER A 60 6.92 3.22 3.22
N ASP A 61 8.16 3.57 2.93
CA ASP A 61 8.72 3.62 1.59
C ASP A 61 8.75 2.21 0.97
N GLU A 62 8.37 2.07 -0.30
CA GLU A 62 8.33 0.77 -0.99
C GLU A 62 9.71 0.10 -1.06
N VAL A 63 10.77 0.86 -1.16
CA VAL A 63 12.15 0.33 -1.17
C VAL A 63 12.53 -0.21 0.20
N GLU A 64 12.14 0.47 1.27
CA GLU A 64 12.35 -0.01 2.64
C GLU A 64 11.55 -1.29 2.91
N VAL A 65 10.31 -1.34 2.45
CA VAL A 65 9.46 -2.53 2.57
C VAL A 65 10.04 -3.69 1.78
N ALA A 66 10.44 -3.48 0.52
CA ALA A 66 11.09 -4.51 -0.30
C ALA A 66 12.32 -5.10 0.38
N ARG A 67 13.20 -4.25 0.92
CA ARG A 67 14.37 -4.68 1.67
C ARG A 67 14.02 -5.45 2.94
N ALA A 68 13.01 -5.00 3.66
CA ALA A 68 12.57 -5.61 4.92
C ALA A 68 11.99 -7.01 4.72
N VAL A 69 11.34 -7.28 3.60
CA VAL A 69 10.74 -8.58 3.28
C VAL A 69 11.66 -9.48 2.45
N GLY A 70 12.72 -8.94 1.84
CA GLY A 70 13.64 -9.69 1.00
C GLY A 70 13.25 -9.74 -0.49
N ALA A 71 12.31 -8.90 -0.93
CA ALA A 71 12.02 -8.72 -2.36
C ALA A 71 13.20 -8.02 -3.02
N SER A 72 13.89 -8.70 -3.94
CA SER A 72 15.18 -8.24 -4.48
C SER A 72 15.09 -7.59 -5.87
N ASP A 73 14.04 -7.87 -6.62
CA ASP A 73 13.92 -7.45 -8.02
C ASP A 73 12.51 -6.89 -8.30
N LEU A 74 12.28 -5.65 -7.87
CA LEU A 74 11.03 -4.96 -8.12
C LEU A 74 10.98 -4.43 -9.55
N SER A 75 10.13 -5.03 -10.38
CA SER A 75 9.81 -4.57 -11.73
C SER A 75 8.64 -3.57 -11.76
N PHE A 76 7.82 -3.56 -10.71
CA PHE A 76 6.65 -2.69 -10.62
C PHE A 76 6.43 -2.14 -9.22
N PHE A 77 6.15 -0.84 -9.12
CA PHE A 77 5.58 -0.26 -7.91
C PHE A 77 4.59 0.86 -8.26
N SER A 78 3.60 1.05 -7.40
CA SER A 78 2.60 2.11 -7.55
C SER A 78 2.08 2.57 -6.20
N GLN A 79 1.77 3.85 -6.11
CA GLN A 79 1.12 4.44 -4.96
C GLN A 79 -0.16 5.16 -5.39
N ILE A 80 -1.30 4.74 -4.83
CA ILE A 80 -2.60 5.35 -5.12
C ILE A 80 -2.85 6.53 -4.18
N ASN A 81 -3.17 7.67 -4.76
CA ASN A 81 -3.44 8.88 -4.00
C ASN A 81 -4.91 8.98 -3.58
N TYR A 82 -5.13 9.54 -2.39
CA TYR A 82 -6.39 10.03 -1.83
C TYR A 82 -7.52 9.06 -1.49
N GLY A 83 -7.96 9.17 -0.24
CA GLY A 83 -9.24 8.70 0.27
C GLY A 83 -9.37 7.18 0.47
N GLY A 84 -10.35 6.79 1.26
CA GLY A 84 -10.62 5.39 1.59
C GLY A 84 -10.95 4.51 0.38
N GLY A 85 -11.55 5.06 -0.68
CA GLY A 85 -11.82 4.35 -1.92
C GLY A 85 -10.57 3.97 -2.72
N ALA A 86 -9.45 4.67 -2.50
CA ALA A 86 -8.18 4.38 -3.16
C ALA A 86 -7.60 3.01 -2.75
N ALA A 87 -7.94 2.51 -1.57
CA ALA A 87 -7.50 1.18 -1.12
C ALA A 87 -7.93 0.07 -2.09
N VAL A 88 -9.13 0.15 -2.66
CA VAL A 88 -9.59 -0.81 -3.68
C VAL A 88 -8.85 -0.61 -5.01
N GLY A 89 -8.43 0.62 -5.30
CA GLY A 89 -7.63 0.94 -6.47
C GLY A 89 -6.26 0.27 -6.48
N THR A 90 -5.69 -0.07 -5.32
CA THR A 90 -4.42 -0.81 -5.25
C THR A 90 -4.54 -2.19 -5.90
N ILE A 91 -5.64 -2.89 -5.67
CA ILE A 91 -5.90 -4.21 -6.27
C ILE A 91 -6.06 -4.08 -7.79
N ALA A 92 -6.74 -3.03 -8.26
CA ALA A 92 -6.87 -2.79 -9.69
C ALA A 92 -5.50 -2.50 -10.35
N GLN A 93 -4.62 -1.73 -9.71
CA GLN A 93 -3.26 -1.48 -10.19
C GLN A 93 -2.44 -2.77 -10.25
N ALA A 94 -2.50 -3.59 -9.20
CA ALA A 94 -1.82 -4.88 -9.17
C ALA A 94 -2.32 -5.81 -10.28
N ALA A 95 -3.64 -5.92 -10.46
CA ALA A 95 -4.22 -6.74 -11.53
C ALA A 95 -3.79 -6.26 -12.93
N MET A 96 -3.71 -4.94 -13.15
CA MET A 96 -3.19 -4.39 -14.41
C MET A 96 -1.72 -4.74 -14.62
N ALA A 97 -0.89 -4.64 -13.58
CA ALA A 97 0.53 -4.99 -13.69
C ALA A 97 0.73 -6.47 -14.08
N VAL A 98 -0.04 -7.38 -13.46
CA VAL A 98 -0.02 -8.81 -13.78
C VAL A 98 -0.52 -9.06 -15.21
N ALA A 99 -1.69 -8.54 -15.56
CA ALA A 99 -2.30 -8.76 -16.87
C ALA A 99 -1.47 -8.21 -18.04
N THR A 100 -0.64 -7.18 -17.78
CA THR A 100 0.26 -6.59 -18.80
C THR A 100 1.66 -7.20 -18.78
N GLY A 101 1.95 -8.13 -17.87
CA GLY A 101 3.24 -8.79 -17.75
C GLY A 101 4.34 -7.88 -17.19
N GLN A 102 3.98 -6.79 -16.51
CA GLN A 102 4.95 -5.92 -15.84
C GLN A 102 5.45 -6.53 -14.53
N ALA A 103 4.63 -7.34 -13.88
CA ALA A 103 4.97 -8.10 -12.70
C ALA A 103 4.17 -9.40 -12.65
N SER A 104 4.62 -10.37 -11.86
CA SER A 104 3.99 -11.68 -11.67
C SER A 104 3.34 -11.81 -10.29
N ASN A 105 4.02 -11.34 -9.25
CA ASN A 105 3.59 -11.42 -7.86
C ASN A 105 3.58 -10.02 -7.24
N VAL A 106 2.40 -9.41 -7.20
CA VAL A 106 2.22 -8.04 -6.72
C VAL A 106 1.57 -8.03 -5.35
N VAL A 107 2.23 -7.42 -4.39
CA VAL A 107 1.69 -7.23 -3.04
C VAL A 107 1.04 -5.85 -2.92
N CYS A 108 -0.23 -5.86 -2.51
CA CYS A 108 -0.94 -4.66 -2.07
C CYS A 108 -0.87 -4.60 -0.55
N TYR A 109 -0.20 -3.61 0.01
CA TYR A 109 -0.02 -3.52 1.47
C TYR A 109 -0.44 -2.16 2.02
N ARG A 110 -0.69 -2.16 3.31
CA ARG A 110 -0.87 -0.96 4.13
C ARG A 110 -0.50 -1.26 5.58
N ALA A 111 0.26 -0.37 6.20
CA ALA A 111 0.57 -0.43 7.61
C ALA A 111 0.42 0.95 8.26
N MET A 112 -0.13 1.00 9.46
CA MET A 112 -0.33 2.25 10.21
C MET A 112 -0.28 2.01 11.71
N ASN A 113 0.41 2.91 12.41
CA ASN A 113 0.37 3.07 13.86
C ASN A 113 -0.54 4.24 14.27
N GLY A 114 -1.77 4.25 13.78
CA GLY A 114 -2.69 5.38 13.88
C GLY A 114 -2.99 5.88 15.30
N ARG A 115 -2.73 5.11 16.35
CA ARG A 115 -2.88 5.54 17.75
C ARG A 115 -1.58 5.73 18.50
N SER A 116 -0.57 4.95 18.22
CA SER A 116 0.73 4.99 18.90
C SER A 116 1.82 5.71 18.10
N GLY A 117 1.56 5.99 16.83
CA GLY A 117 2.43 6.73 15.94
C GLY A 117 1.76 7.96 15.34
N LYS A 118 2.02 8.23 14.07
CA LYS A 118 1.45 9.36 13.34
C LYS A 118 -0.05 9.11 13.09
N ARG A 119 -0.92 9.91 13.69
CA ARG A 119 -2.36 9.82 13.46
C ARG A 119 -2.72 10.30 12.06
N MET A 120 -3.67 9.61 11.45
CA MET A 120 -4.34 10.11 10.25
C MET A 120 -4.87 11.52 10.53
N GLY A 121 -4.47 12.48 9.71
CA GLY A 121 -4.87 13.88 9.86
C GLY A 121 -3.93 14.77 10.67
N GLN A 122 -2.99 14.26 11.42
CA GLN A 122 -2.01 15.10 12.14
C GLN A 122 -0.98 15.79 11.24
N GLY A 123 -0.77 15.30 10.02
CA GLY A 123 0.17 15.89 9.07
C GLY A 123 -0.44 16.97 8.17
N VAL A 124 -1.74 17.20 8.27
CA VAL A 124 -2.46 18.09 7.34
C VAL A 124 -2.43 19.55 7.80
N SER A 125 -2.15 19.81 9.08
CA SER A 125 -2.25 21.17 9.65
C SER A 125 -1.00 22.06 9.45
N GLY A 126 0.14 21.51 9.05
CA GLY A 126 1.39 22.27 8.92
C GLY A 126 1.82 22.58 7.48
N ASP A 127 1.64 21.66 6.59
CA ASP A 127 2.18 21.73 5.22
C ASP A 127 1.18 22.20 4.16
N ILE A 128 -0.09 22.23 4.49
CA ILE A 128 -1.13 22.70 3.55
C ILE A 128 -1.02 24.19 3.29
N SER A 129 -0.40 24.95 4.21
CA SER A 129 -0.30 26.41 4.09
C SER A 129 0.53 26.90 2.89
N SER A 130 1.35 26.04 2.32
CA SER A 130 2.22 26.39 1.19
C SER A 130 1.86 25.70 -0.13
N SER A 131 0.83 24.87 -0.16
CA SER A 131 0.46 24.17 -1.38
C SER A 131 -0.69 24.88 -2.10
N ASP A 132 -0.62 24.93 -3.41
CA ASP A 132 -1.69 25.45 -4.29
C ASP A 132 -3.05 24.79 -4.03
N LEU A 133 -3.07 23.64 -3.33
CA LEU A 133 -4.26 22.93 -2.92
C LEU A 133 -5.10 23.66 -1.85
N ILE A 134 -4.55 24.67 -1.16
CA ILE A 134 -5.33 25.52 -0.25
C ILE A 134 -6.42 26.29 -0.97
N HIS A 135 -6.15 26.71 -2.17
CA HIS A 135 -7.13 27.40 -3.01
C HIS A 135 -8.32 26.49 -3.40
N TRP A 136 -8.16 25.19 -3.16
CA TRP A 136 -9.16 24.15 -3.40
C TRP A 136 -9.53 23.46 -2.08
N SER A 137 -9.94 24.27 -1.07
CA SER A 137 -10.23 23.78 0.29
C SER A 137 -11.24 22.63 0.38
N TRP A 138 -12.07 22.49 -0.61
CA TRP A 138 -13.01 21.36 -0.73
C TRP A 138 -12.37 20.03 -1.13
N TYR A 139 -11.12 20.04 -1.62
CA TYR A 139 -10.36 18.82 -1.86
C TYR A 139 -9.57 18.34 -0.62
N THR A 140 -9.54 19.13 0.43
CA THR A 140 -8.95 18.64 1.66
C THR A 140 -9.94 17.71 2.38
N PRO A 141 -9.48 16.61 3.00
CA PRO A 141 -10.36 15.70 3.74
C PRO A 141 -11.20 16.41 4.83
N TYR A 142 -10.81 17.60 5.22
CA TYR A 142 -11.46 18.41 6.25
C TYR A 142 -12.25 19.59 5.69
N GLY A 143 -12.08 19.96 4.45
CA GLY A 143 -12.88 20.99 3.81
C GLY A 143 -14.27 20.50 3.38
N MET A 144 -14.51 19.20 3.54
CA MET A 144 -15.81 18.57 3.26
C MET A 144 -16.59 18.20 4.54
N LEU A 145 -16.09 18.56 5.70
CA LEU A 145 -16.75 18.46 6.99
C LEU A 145 -17.21 19.82 7.44
#